data_88f4ae7c51fe0004062dab1b754181db
#
_entry.id   88f4ae7c51fe0004062dab1b754181db
#
_cell.length_a   1.000
_cell.length_b   1.000
_cell.length_c   1.000
_cell.angle_alpha   90.00
_cell.angle_beta   90.00
_cell.angle_gamma   90.00
#
_symmetry.space_group_name_H-M   'P 1'
#
loop_
_entity.id
_entity.type
_entity.pdbx_description
1 polymer ?
#
loop_
_entity_poly.entity_id
_entity_poly.type
_entity_poly.pdbx_seq_one_letter_code
_entity_poly.pdbx_strand_id
1 'polypeptide(L)'
;MLPTSGTFNFQSIQIELIIREAYERIGILGEFVEPQKLDSAKRSIDLLLLEWMNKSVNLWTLNYEYLPLVTSQVQYTLPVTVSDIIQANLRTSTRQLNGVAASSNGGIAAQAFDGNPLTACTQNAQDGNISYDYGDGIAQQINFVGIQSNVDAIYNIIVESSVDNINWLPLITLSSLNFIKGVNVWFDVPTPIDARAYRIRETGGATLDIQEIYINNNIVDIPISNVSRYEYLTYPNKRLQGRPSVYYLDRQITPILNLWPAPSNQYNCLQYSYKEMIEDAGNFYTNALQIPSRFYPALIWGLSYQLALKYNPQVAGAFKGEYEQSFNLATVSDSESVNISIRGDEDYGEV
;
A
#
# COMPACT_ATOMS: atom_id res chain seq x y z
N MET A 1 30.09 -31.41 -13.59
CA MET A 1 29.67 -30.20 -12.87
C MET A 1 29.04 -30.68 -11.56
N LEU A 2 29.52 -30.22 -10.41
CA LEU A 2 28.88 -30.58 -9.13
C LEU A 2 27.51 -29.95 -9.06
N PRO A 3 26.49 -30.63 -8.53
CA PRO A 3 25.14 -30.05 -8.40
C PRO A 3 25.16 -28.89 -7.40
N THR A 4 24.46 -27.82 -7.69
CA THR A 4 24.24 -26.72 -6.75
C THR A 4 23.16 -27.12 -5.72
N SER A 5 23.12 -26.45 -4.56
CA SER A 5 22.18 -26.76 -3.49
C SER A 5 20.72 -26.56 -3.93
N GLY A 6 20.47 -25.68 -4.90
CA GLY A 6 19.12 -25.35 -5.39
C GLY A 6 18.24 -24.64 -4.35
N THR A 7 18.82 -24.18 -3.23
CA THR A 7 18.09 -23.51 -2.15
C THR A 7 18.51 -22.04 -1.99
N PHE A 8 17.58 -21.20 -1.52
CA PHE A 8 17.76 -19.76 -1.28
C PHE A 8 17.33 -19.38 0.14
N ASN A 9 17.65 -20.23 1.13
CA ASN A 9 17.21 -20.08 2.52
C ASN A 9 17.76 -18.83 3.23
N PHE A 10 18.76 -18.17 2.68
CA PHE A 10 19.30 -16.91 3.22
C PHE A 10 18.36 -15.71 3.07
N GLN A 11 17.20 -15.87 2.40
CA GLN A 11 16.18 -14.80 2.30
C GLN A 11 15.32 -14.68 3.56
N SER A 12 15.33 -15.69 4.44
CA SER A 12 14.50 -15.72 5.65
C SER A 12 15.26 -16.33 6.82
N ILE A 13 16.26 -15.60 7.33
CA ILE A 13 17.04 -16.06 8.47
C ILE A 13 16.28 -15.75 9.76
N GLN A 14 16.14 -16.76 10.63
CA GLN A 14 15.52 -16.60 11.93
C GLN A 14 16.32 -15.66 12.83
N ILE A 15 15.63 -14.85 13.62
CA ILE A 15 16.22 -13.88 14.54
C ILE A 15 17.18 -14.55 15.52
N GLU A 16 16.84 -15.75 16.00
CA GLU A 16 17.72 -16.51 16.89
C GLU A 16 19.10 -16.78 16.30
N LEU A 17 19.15 -17.15 15.02
CA LEU A 17 20.43 -17.42 14.33
C LEU A 17 21.26 -16.12 14.18
N ILE A 18 20.61 -15.00 13.90
CA ILE A 18 21.26 -13.69 13.82
C ILE A 18 21.87 -13.31 15.19
N ILE A 19 21.09 -13.50 16.26
CA ILE A 19 21.54 -13.21 17.62
C ILE A 19 22.71 -14.09 18.02
N ARG A 20 22.63 -15.40 17.76
CA ARG A 20 23.72 -16.33 18.08
C ARG A 20 25.00 -15.98 17.36
N GLU A 21 24.93 -15.74 16.06
CA GLU A 21 26.09 -15.29 15.25
C GLU A 21 26.71 -14.00 15.82
N ALA A 22 25.89 -13.03 16.21
CA ALA A 22 26.38 -11.78 16.80
C ALA A 22 27.08 -12.00 18.15
N TYR A 23 26.58 -12.91 18.99
CA TYR A 23 27.25 -13.29 20.24
C TYR A 23 28.55 -14.03 20.01
N GLU A 24 28.59 -14.93 19.05
CA GLU A 24 29.84 -15.66 18.71
C GLU A 24 30.96 -14.72 18.27
N ARG A 25 30.63 -13.66 17.51
CA ARG A 25 31.58 -12.64 17.09
C ARG A 25 32.19 -11.88 18.26
N ILE A 26 31.47 -11.62 19.33
CA ILE A 26 31.99 -10.96 20.54
C ILE A 26 32.67 -11.92 21.52
N GLY A 27 32.78 -13.21 21.16
CA GLY A 27 33.44 -14.25 21.93
C GLY A 27 32.55 -14.97 22.95
N ILE A 28 31.22 -14.83 22.83
CA ILE A 28 30.28 -15.58 23.66
C ILE A 28 29.66 -16.70 22.80
N LEU A 29 30.01 -17.96 23.13
CA LEU A 29 29.47 -19.10 22.38
C LEU A 29 27.94 -19.20 22.51
N GLY A 30 27.29 -19.51 21.40
CA GLY A 30 25.82 -19.53 21.30
C GLY A 30 25.11 -20.47 22.28
N GLU A 31 25.81 -21.54 22.74
CA GLU A 31 25.28 -22.48 23.75
C GLU A 31 25.09 -21.84 25.13
N PHE A 32 25.77 -20.71 25.41
CA PHE A 32 25.71 -20.00 26.71
C PHE A 32 24.88 -18.70 26.65
N VAL A 33 24.04 -18.52 25.63
CA VAL A 33 23.20 -17.37 25.55
C VAL A 33 21.94 -17.57 26.39
N GLU A 34 21.94 -17.00 27.58
CA GLU A 34 20.81 -17.03 28.50
C GLU A 34 19.59 -16.25 27.94
N PRO A 35 18.35 -16.58 28.33
CA PRO A 35 17.14 -15.88 27.86
C PRO A 35 17.20 -14.35 28.01
N GLN A 36 17.78 -13.85 29.12
CA GLN A 36 17.95 -12.41 29.36
C GLN A 36 18.86 -11.74 28.33
N LYS A 37 19.87 -12.44 27.85
CA LYS A 37 20.79 -11.97 26.81
C LYS A 37 20.08 -11.95 25.45
N LEU A 38 19.23 -12.95 25.17
CA LEU A 38 18.39 -12.98 23.95
C LEU A 38 17.45 -11.76 23.90
N ASP A 39 16.77 -11.48 25.02
CA ASP A 39 15.89 -10.29 25.13
C ASP A 39 16.66 -8.97 25.00
N SER A 40 17.88 -8.91 25.53
CA SER A 40 18.75 -7.74 25.37
C SER A 40 19.20 -7.53 23.93
N ALA A 41 19.52 -8.63 23.23
CA ALA A 41 19.90 -8.59 21.81
C ALA A 41 18.72 -8.15 20.93
N LYS A 42 17.53 -8.70 21.19
CA LYS A 42 16.30 -8.34 20.48
C LYS A 42 16.01 -6.83 20.57
N ARG A 43 16.04 -6.25 21.79
CA ARG A 43 15.92 -4.79 21.93
C ARG A 43 16.99 -4.01 21.18
N SER A 44 18.19 -4.57 21.04
CA SER A 44 19.26 -3.95 20.24
C SER A 44 18.98 -4.04 18.74
N ILE A 45 18.34 -5.11 18.26
CA ILE A 45 17.87 -5.23 16.87
C ILE A 45 16.82 -4.15 16.60
N ASP A 46 15.80 -4.02 17.45
CA ASP A 46 14.74 -3.02 17.27
C ASP A 46 15.31 -1.61 17.18
N LEU A 47 16.25 -1.25 18.06
CA LEU A 47 16.92 0.06 18.04
C LEU A 47 17.76 0.26 16.77
N LEU A 48 18.39 -0.79 16.26
CA LEU A 48 19.16 -0.74 15.02
C LEU A 48 18.26 -0.56 13.79
N LEU A 49 17.10 -1.23 13.75
CA LEU A 49 16.11 -1.04 12.70
C LEU A 49 15.53 0.38 12.70
N LEU A 50 15.24 0.93 13.87
CA LEU A 50 14.83 2.34 14.01
C LEU A 50 15.92 3.31 13.54
N GLU A 51 17.20 3.02 13.81
CA GLU A 51 18.32 3.81 13.26
C GLU A 51 18.34 3.78 11.73
N TRP A 52 18.11 2.62 11.12
CA TRP A 52 18.06 2.47 9.66
C TRP A 52 16.90 3.26 9.05
N MET A 53 15.73 3.22 9.67
CA MET A 53 14.59 4.03 9.23
C MET A 53 14.91 5.53 9.20
N ASN A 54 15.64 6.02 10.22
CA ASN A 54 16.07 7.41 10.29
C ASN A 54 17.12 7.77 9.22
N LYS A 55 17.89 6.79 8.75
CA LYS A 55 18.84 6.96 7.63
C LYS A 55 18.16 6.93 6.26
N SER A 56 16.85 6.79 6.20
CA SER A 56 16.03 6.73 4.96
C SER A 56 16.44 5.64 3.97
N VAL A 57 17.03 4.55 4.47
CA VAL A 57 17.45 3.39 3.69
C VAL A 57 16.41 2.31 3.86
N ASN A 58 15.34 2.36 3.08
CA ASN A 58 14.25 1.41 3.19
C ASN A 58 13.35 1.39 1.94
N LEU A 59 13.99 1.27 0.76
CA LEU A 59 13.22 1.20 -0.50
C LEU A 59 12.27 -0.01 -0.55
N TRP A 60 12.57 -1.09 0.16
CA TRP A 60 11.71 -2.27 0.26
C TRP A 60 10.43 -2.05 1.07
N THR A 61 10.31 -0.92 1.79
CA THR A 61 9.11 -0.55 2.54
C THR A 61 8.25 0.48 1.79
N LEU A 62 8.54 0.72 0.50
CA LEU A 62 7.72 1.57 -0.33
C LEU A 62 6.49 0.81 -0.78
N ASN A 63 5.34 1.26 -0.33
CA ASN A 63 4.05 0.71 -0.69
C ASN A 63 3.16 1.79 -1.31
N TYR A 64 2.08 1.38 -1.92
CA TYR A 64 1.04 2.28 -2.38
C TYR A 64 -0.33 1.81 -1.89
N GLU A 65 -1.21 2.75 -1.65
CA GLU A 65 -2.55 2.47 -1.16
C GLU A 65 -3.56 3.49 -1.73
N TYR A 66 -4.83 3.13 -1.68
CA TYR A 66 -5.94 3.96 -2.11
C TYR A 66 -6.73 4.43 -0.90
N LEU A 67 -6.86 5.74 -0.75
CA LEU A 67 -7.68 6.37 0.28
C LEU A 67 -8.97 6.88 -0.36
N PRO A 68 -10.13 6.32 -0.02
CA PRO A 68 -11.42 6.83 -0.47
C PRO A 68 -11.64 8.25 0.06
N LEU A 69 -12.04 9.18 -0.80
CA LEU A 69 -12.30 10.56 -0.43
C LEU A 69 -13.77 10.79 -0.18
N VAL A 70 -14.06 11.39 0.96
CA VAL A 70 -15.43 11.74 1.39
C VAL A 70 -15.67 13.22 1.18
N THR A 71 -16.82 13.58 0.64
CA THR A 71 -17.21 14.98 0.40
C THR A 71 -17.11 15.80 1.70
N SER A 72 -16.51 16.97 1.61
CA SER A 72 -16.30 17.92 2.73
C SER A 72 -15.33 17.45 3.82
N GLN A 73 -14.78 16.25 3.76
CA GLN A 73 -13.82 15.78 4.73
C GLN A 73 -12.42 16.32 4.39
N VAL A 74 -11.81 16.99 5.36
CA VAL A 74 -10.48 17.62 5.21
C VAL A 74 -9.37 16.73 5.74
N GLN A 75 -9.64 15.91 6.75
CA GLN A 75 -8.67 15.14 7.50
C GLN A 75 -8.96 13.64 7.40
N TYR A 76 -7.91 12.88 7.12
CA TYR A 76 -7.95 11.43 7.02
C TYR A 76 -6.87 10.82 7.92
N THR A 77 -7.28 9.91 8.77
CA THR A 77 -6.36 9.14 9.60
C THR A 77 -5.76 8.03 8.75
N LEU A 78 -4.44 7.96 8.70
CA LEU A 78 -3.72 6.90 8.00
C LEU A 78 -3.31 5.79 8.96
N PRO A 79 -2.97 4.59 8.46
CA PRO A 79 -2.39 3.52 9.26
C PRO A 79 -1.15 4.00 10.02
N VAL A 80 -0.96 3.52 11.25
CA VAL A 80 0.20 3.90 12.09
C VAL A 80 1.54 3.48 11.48
N THR A 81 1.52 2.55 10.52
CA THR A 81 2.69 2.08 9.79
C THR A 81 3.19 3.08 8.75
N VAL A 82 2.38 4.09 8.37
CA VAL A 82 2.77 5.13 7.41
C VAL A 82 3.71 6.12 8.07
N SER A 83 4.98 6.11 7.69
CA SER A 83 5.97 7.05 8.20
C SER A 83 6.04 8.34 7.39
N ASP A 84 5.90 8.27 6.08
CA ASP A 84 5.92 9.42 5.17
C ASP A 84 5.21 9.12 3.85
N ILE A 85 4.67 10.16 3.20
CA ILE A 85 4.10 10.07 1.85
C ILE A 85 5.10 10.65 0.86
N ILE A 86 5.47 9.86 -0.15
CA ILE A 86 6.43 10.26 -1.18
C ILE A 86 5.71 10.98 -2.31
N GLN A 87 4.60 10.41 -2.76
CA GLN A 87 3.80 10.94 -3.85
C GLN A 87 2.32 10.65 -3.59
N ALA A 88 1.48 11.58 -3.97
CA ALA A 88 0.04 11.38 -3.95
C ALA A 88 -0.59 11.91 -5.24
N ASN A 89 -1.52 11.13 -5.77
CA ASN A 89 -2.29 11.44 -6.96
C ASN A 89 -3.77 11.40 -6.65
N LEU A 90 -4.50 12.39 -7.09
CA LEU A 90 -5.95 12.34 -7.06
C LEU A 90 -6.42 11.49 -8.24
N ARG A 91 -7.03 10.35 -7.97
CA ARG A 91 -7.59 9.48 -8.99
C ARG A 91 -9.04 9.82 -9.24
N THR A 92 -9.40 10.08 -10.48
CA THR A 92 -10.77 10.36 -10.90
C THR A 92 -11.25 9.27 -11.85
N SER A 93 -12.54 8.95 -11.76
CA SER A 93 -13.20 8.07 -12.71
C SER A 93 -14.55 8.62 -13.12
N THR A 94 -15.07 8.14 -14.24
CA THR A 94 -16.39 8.50 -14.73
C THR A 94 -17.35 7.34 -14.53
N ARG A 95 -18.65 7.64 -14.40
CA ARG A 95 -19.68 6.60 -14.37
C ARG A 95 -19.80 5.89 -15.71
N GLN A 96 -20.26 4.64 -15.70
CA GLN A 96 -20.54 3.89 -16.90
C GLN A 96 -21.79 4.43 -17.63
N LEU A 97 -21.70 4.49 -18.95
CA LEU A 97 -22.78 4.94 -19.84
C LEU A 97 -22.95 3.94 -20.98
N ASN A 98 -24.15 3.92 -21.55
CA ASN A 98 -24.49 3.17 -22.78
C ASN A 98 -24.49 1.64 -22.66
N GLY A 99 -24.68 1.10 -21.45
CA GLY A 99 -24.83 -0.32 -21.22
C GLY A 99 -26.11 -0.67 -20.46
N VAL A 100 -26.28 -1.94 -20.16
CA VAL A 100 -27.43 -2.46 -19.43
C VAL A 100 -26.98 -3.10 -18.13
N ALA A 101 -27.50 -2.60 -17.01
CA ALA A 101 -27.26 -3.17 -15.69
C ALA A 101 -28.28 -4.27 -15.38
N ALA A 102 -27.82 -5.36 -14.72
CA ALA A 102 -28.68 -6.43 -14.24
C ALA A 102 -28.27 -6.87 -12.82
N SER A 103 -29.25 -7.36 -12.06
CA SER A 103 -29.05 -7.90 -10.72
C SER A 103 -29.70 -9.29 -10.63
N SER A 104 -29.00 -10.25 -10.02
CA SER A 104 -29.51 -11.63 -9.90
C SER A 104 -30.59 -11.79 -8.84
N ASN A 105 -30.51 -11.04 -7.74
CA ASN A 105 -31.31 -11.24 -6.55
C ASN A 105 -32.26 -10.06 -6.26
N GLY A 106 -32.83 -9.45 -7.32
CA GLY A 106 -33.71 -8.29 -7.18
C GLY A 106 -32.93 -6.97 -7.00
N GLY A 107 -33.64 -5.93 -6.65
CA GLY A 107 -33.13 -4.56 -6.68
C GLY A 107 -33.13 -3.94 -8.08
N ILE A 108 -32.96 -2.64 -8.15
CA ILE A 108 -32.88 -1.90 -9.41
C ILE A 108 -31.42 -1.71 -9.76
N ALA A 109 -30.87 -2.63 -10.56
CA ALA A 109 -29.44 -2.66 -10.89
C ALA A 109 -28.92 -1.33 -11.48
N ALA A 110 -29.75 -0.62 -12.24
CA ALA A 110 -29.36 0.67 -12.82
C ALA A 110 -29.01 1.73 -11.75
N GLN A 111 -29.53 1.60 -10.53
CA GLN A 111 -29.21 2.51 -9.43
C GLN A 111 -27.76 2.37 -8.92
N ALA A 112 -27.11 1.24 -9.21
CA ALA A 112 -25.70 1.07 -8.89
C ALA A 112 -24.75 1.70 -9.94
N PHE A 113 -25.29 2.32 -10.99
CA PHE A 113 -24.50 2.91 -12.09
C PHE A 113 -25.02 4.28 -12.52
N ASP A 114 -25.93 4.89 -11.77
CA ASP A 114 -26.58 6.16 -12.16
C ASP A 114 -25.81 7.41 -11.72
N GLY A 115 -24.78 7.26 -10.91
CA GLY A 115 -23.98 8.35 -10.37
C GLY A 115 -24.70 9.16 -9.29
N ASN A 116 -25.74 8.58 -8.69
CA ASN A 116 -26.51 9.22 -7.63
C ASN A 116 -26.34 8.45 -6.29
N PRO A 117 -25.51 8.91 -5.38
CA PRO A 117 -25.25 8.22 -4.12
C PRO A 117 -26.45 8.17 -3.15
N LEU A 118 -27.60 8.72 -3.55
CA LEU A 118 -28.84 8.64 -2.77
C LEU A 118 -29.72 7.45 -3.19
N THR A 119 -29.37 6.77 -4.27
CA THR A 119 -30.03 5.56 -4.76
C THR A 119 -29.13 4.35 -4.53
N ALA A 120 -29.71 3.16 -4.47
CA ALA A 120 -28.94 1.93 -4.29
C ALA A 120 -29.64 0.72 -4.92
N CYS A 121 -28.83 -0.21 -5.44
CA CYS A 121 -29.30 -1.54 -5.78
C CYS A 121 -29.27 -2.42 -4.53
N THR A 122 -30.42 -2.54 -3.85
CA THR A 122 -30.58 -3.38 -2.67
C THR A 122 -31.11 -4.74 -3.10
N GLN A 123 -30.32 -5.78 -2.95
CA GLN A 123 -30.74 -7.15 -3.25
C GLN A 123 -31.59 -7.76 -2.13
N ASN A 124 -32.36 -8.77 -2.46
CA ASN A 124 -33.30 -9.42 -1.53
C ASN A 124 -32.79 -10.77 -0.98
N ALA A 125 -31.65 -11.27 -1.50
CA ALA A 125 -31.05 -12.52 -1.10
C ALA A 125 -29.52 -12.46 -1.13
N GLN A 126 -28.89 -13.38 -0.41
CA GLN A 126 -27.44 -13.54 -0.30
C GLN A 126 -26.82 -14.06 -1.60
N ASP A 127 -25.49 -13.96 -1.68
CA ASP A 127 -24.67 -14.49 -2.78
C ASP A 127 -25.12 -14.03 -4.17
N GLY A 128 -25.58 -12.80 -4.25
CA GLY A 128 -26.02 -12.20 -5.49
C GLY A 128 -24.90 -11.57 -6.31
N ASN A 129 -25.27 -11.13 -7.52
CA ASN A 129 -24.38 -10.35 -8.37
C ASN A 129 -25.09 -9.14 -8.97
N ILE A 130 -24.28 -8.13 -9.29
CA ILE A 130 -24.70 -6.94 -10.03
C ILE A 130 -23.75 -6.84 -11.22
N SER A 131 -24.31 -6.84 -12.44
CA SER A 131 -23.56 -6.86 -13.68
C SER A 131 -23.86 -5.64 -14.55
N TYR A 132 -22.92 -5.35 -15.45
CA TYR A 132 -23.05 -4.32 -16.47
C TYR A 132 -22.62 -4.90 -17.82
N ASP A 133 -23.52 -4.90 -18.80
CA ASP A 133 -23.32 -5.38 -20.19
C ASP A 133 -23.21 -4.17 -21.12
N TYR A 134 -22.06 -4.04 -21.79
CA TYR A 134 -21.84 -2.97 -22.76
C TYR A 134 -22.58 -3.20 -24.09
N GLY A 135 -23.08 -4.40 -24.32
CA GLY A 135 -23.80 -4.79 -25.52
C GLY A 135 -23.03 -5.75 -26.43
N ASP A 136 -23.80 -6.37 -27.34
CA ASP A 136 -23.23 -7.35 -28.25
C ASP A 136 -22.26 -6.69 -29.22
N GLY A 137 -21.12 -7.35 -29.45
CA GLY A 137 -20.06 -6.86 -30.32
C GLY A 137 -19.22 -5.71 -29.73
N ILE A 138 -19.47 -5.28 -28.49
CA ILE A 138 -18.68 -4.26 -27.79
C ILE A 138 -17.78 -4.95 -26.78
N ALA A 139 -16.47 -4.81 -26.96
CA ALA A 139 -15.48 -5.23 -25.96
C ALA A 139 -14.89 -3.98 -25.29
N GLN A 140 -14.89 -3.97 -23.99
CA GLN A 140 -14.27 -2.92 -23.17
C GLN A 140 -13.26 -3.56 -22.24
N GLN A 141 -12.21 -2.83 -21.95
CA GLN A 141 -11.22 -3.22 -20.95
C GLN A 141 -11.44 -2.37 -19.70
N ILE A 142 -11.36 -2.98 -18.53
CA ILE A 142 -11.40 -2.24 -17.27
C ILE A 142 -10.07 -2.36 -16.56
N ASN A 143 -9.55 -1.25 -16.06
CA ASN A 143 -8.31 -1.19 -15.29
C ASN A 143 -8.57 -1.00 -13.80
N PHE A 144 -9.80 -0.64 -13.44
CA PHE A 144 -10.15 -0.23 -12.09
C PHE A 144 -11.62 -0.50 -11.77
N VAL A 145 -11.88 -0.89 -10.53
CA VAL A 145 -13.24 -1.08 -10.01
C VAL A 145 -13.39 -0.26 -8.74
N GLY A 146 -14.41 0.59 -8.69
CA GLY A 146 -14.83 1.30 -7.49
C GLY A 146 -16.18 0.80 -7.02
N ILE A 147 -16.36 0.61 -5.73
CA ILE A 147 -17.60 0.14 -5.13
C ILE A 147 -17.97 1.03 -3.95
N GLN A 148 -19.21 1.53 -3.91
CA GLN A 148 -19.76 2.29 -2.81
C GLN A 148 -20.94 1.52 -2.21
N SER A 149 -20.83 1.13 -0.96
CA SER A 149 -21.90 0.44 -0.24
C SER A 149 -22.92 1.43 0.37
N ASN A 150 -24.19 1.03 0.40
CA ASN A 150 -25.26 1.76 1.08
C ASN A 150 -25.33 1.49 2.58
N VAL A 151 -24.61 0.48 3.04
CA VAL A 151 -24.58 0.04 4.45
C VAL A 151 -23.13 -0.24 4.88
N ASP A 152 -22.88 -0.17 6.18
CA ASP A 152 -21.66 -0.73 6.75
C ASP A 152 -21.73 -2.25 6.66
N ALA A 153 -20.81 -2.86 5.94
CA ALA A 153 -20.83 -4.30 5.67
C ALA A 153 -19.43 -4.88 5.42
N ILE A 154 -19.30 -6.17 5.60
CA ILE A 154 -18.15 -6.93 5.16
C ILE A 154 -18.59 -7.81 4.00
N TYR A 155 -17.95 -7.66 2.84
CA TYR A 155 -18.24 -8.44 1.64
C TYR A 155 -17.04 -9.27 1.21
N ASN A 156 -17.33 -10.44 0.63
CA ASN A 156 -16.39 -11.24 -0.14
C ASN A 156 -16.78 -11.12 -1.63
N ILE A 157 -16.07 -10.29 -2.36
CA ILE A 157 -16.43 -9.92 -3.72
C ILE A 157 -15.48 -10.59 -4.72
N ILE A 158 -16.06 -11.17 -5.77
CA ILE A 158 -15.35 -11.55 -6.98
C ILE A 158 -15.79 -10.61 -8.09
N VAL A 159 -14.83 -9.92 -8.72
CA VAL A 159 -15.04 -9.20 -9.96
C VAL A 159 -14.82 -10.18 -11.08
N GLU A 160 -15.79 -10.33 -11.96
CA GLU A 160 -15.78 -11.30 -13.08
C GLU A 160 -16.03 -10.58 -14.39
N SER A 161 -15.44 -11.11 -15.46
CA SER A 161 -15.63 -10.66 -16.84
C SER A 161 -16.30 -11.73 -17.69
N SER A 162 -17.00 -11.31 -18.74
CA SER A 162 -17.61 -12.21 -19.70
C SER A 162 -17.57 -11.62 -21.12
N VAL A 163 -17.25 -12.45 -22.09
CA VAL A 163 -17.29 -12.07 -23.52
C VAL A 163 -18.66 -12.28 -24.15
N ASP A 164 -19.52 -13.10 -23.53
CA ASP A 164 -20.83 -13.51 -24.04
C ASP A 164 -22.00 -13.20 -23.09
N ASN A 165 -21.71 -12.62 -21.92
CA ASN A 165 -22.64 -12.37 -20.82
C ASN A 165 -23.30 -13.66 -20.25
N ILE A 166 -22.71 -14.81 -20.51
CA ILE A 166 -23.18 -16.13 -20.05
C ILE A 166 -22.08 -16.81 -19.24
N ASN A 167 -20.88 -16.91 -19.81
CA ASN A 167 -19.72 -17.54 -19.19
C ASN A 167 -18.84 -16.49 -18.50
N TRP A 168 -18.63 -16.64 -17.20
CA TRP A 168 -17.96 -15.65 -16.37
C TRP A 168 -16.61 -16.17 -15.87
N LEU A 169 -15.58 -15.34 -16.01
CA LEU A 169 -14.21 -15.62 -15.59
C LEU A 169 -13.81 -14.62 -14.46
N PRO A 170 -13.24 -15.10 -13.35
CA PRO A 170 -12.80 -14.24 -12.29
C PRO A 170 -11.59 -13.39 -12.71
N LEU A 171 -11.63 -12.09 -12.41
CA LEU A 171 -10.53 -11.15 -12.59
C LEU A 171 -9.84 -10.84 -11.26
N ILE A 172 -10.63 -10.55 -10.23
CA ILE A 172 -10.12 -10.21 -8.89
C ILE A 172 -10.99 -10.92 -7.87
N THR A 173 -10.35 -11.48 -6.85
CA THR A 173 -11.02 -12.03 -5.66
C THR A 173 -10.62 -11.21 -4.46
N LEU A 174 -11.60 -10.63 -3.78
CA LEU A 174 -11.45 -9.72 -2.65
C LEU A 174 -12.17 -10.29 -1.45
N SER A 175 -11.42 -10.70 -0.42
CA SER A 175 -11.97 -11.34 0.75
C SER A 175 -12.02 -10.40 1.96
N SER A 176 -13.10 -10.48 2.73
CA SER A 176 -13.29 -9.75 3.99
C SER A 176 -13.14 -8.24 3.87
N LEU A 177 -13.65 -7.66 2.78
CA LEU A 177 -13.61 -6.22 2.56
C LEU A 177 -14.58 -5.50 3.50
N ASN A 178 -14.05 -4.56 4.26
CA ASN A 178 -14.85 -3.70 5.12
C ASN A 178 -15.30 -2.45 4.36
N PHE A 179 -16.62 -2.31 4.20
CA PHE A 179 -17.25 -1.15 3.60
C PHE A 179 -17.88 -0.26 4.66
N ILE A 180 -17.64 1.03 4.53
CA ILE A 180 -18.34 2.07 5.30
C ILE A 180 -19.38 2.69 4.36
N LYS A 181 -20.60 2.86 4.84
CA LYS A 181 -21.69 3.47 4.07
C LYS A 181 -21.25 4.77 3.40
N GLY A 182 -21.50 4.88 2.10
CA GLY A 182 -21.25 6.07 1.31
C GLY A 182 -19.77 6.37 1.01
N VAL A 183 -18.85 5.47 1.37
CA VAL A 183 -17.43 5.60 1.08
C VAL A 183 -17.07 4.66 -0.08
N ASN A 184 -16.43 5.23 -1.12
CA ASN A 184 -15.95 4.44 -2.23
C ASN A 184 -14.70 3.65 -1.83
N VAL A 185 -14.68 2.37 -2.16
CA VAL A 185 -13.51 1.51 -2.08
C VAL A 185 -13.08 1.18 -3.51
N TRP A 186 -11.79 1.32 -3.79
CA TRP A 186 -11.24 1.24 -5.14
C TRP A 186 -10.20 0.13 -5.25
N PHE A 187 -10.19 -0.56 -6.40
CA PHE A 187 -9.31 -1.70 -6.66
C PHE A 187 -8.73 -1.61 -8.07
N ASP A 188 -7.45 -1.87 -8.21
CA ASP A 188 -6.82 -2.11 -9.52
C ASP A 188 -7.22 -3.48 -10.07
N VAL A 189 -7.35 -3.58 -11.37
CA VAL A 189 -7.46 -4.84 -12.11
C VAL A 189 -6.06 -5.21 -12.63
N PRO A 190 -5.37 -6.17 -12.01
CA PRO A 190 -3.95 -6.44 -12.32
C PRO A 190 -3.74 -6.94 -13.76
N THR A 191 -4.72 -7.63 -14.30
CA THR A 191 -4.68 -8.20 -15.65
C THR A 191 -5.96 -7.84 -16.40
N PRO A 192 -6.04 -6.64 -17.00
CA PRO A 192 -7.19 -6.21 -17.76
C PRO A 192 -7.44 -7.13 -18.98
N ILE A 193 -8.69 -7.46 -19.22
CA ILE A 193 -9.12 -8.31 -20.34
C ILE A 193 -10.22 -7.58 -21.11
N ASP A 194 -10.23 -7.68 -22.44
CA ASP A 194 -11.34 -7.19 -23.25
C ASP A 194 -12.56 -8.09 -23.06
N ALA A 195 -13.63 -7.53 -22.53
CA ALA A 195 -14.86 -8.26 -22.27
C ALA A 195 -16.10 -7.43 -22.62
N ARG A 196 -17.20 -8.12 -22.95
CA ARG A 196 -18.50 -7.53 -23.19
C ARG A 196 -19.18 -7.07 -21.90
N ALA A 197 -19.02 -7.86 -20.83
CA ALA A 197 -19.72 -7.59 -19.57
C ALA A 197 -18.81 -7.84 -18.37
N TYR A 198 -19.10 -7.11 -17.31
CA TYR A 198 -18.46 -7.27 -16.01
C TYR A 198 -19.51 -7.38 -14.91
N ARG A 199 -19.18 -8.08 -13.84
CA ARG A 199 -20.02 -8.13 -12.65
C ARG A 199 -19.20 -8.18 -11.37
N ILE A 200 -19.80 -7.70 -10.31
CA ILE A 200 -19.40 -8.01 -8.94
C ILE A 200 -20.30 -9.12 -8.42
N ARG A 201 -19.73 -10.13 -7.80
CA ARG A 201 -20.47 -11.22 -7.17
C ARG A 201 -20.04 -11.41 -5.74
N GLU A 202 -21.00 -11.44 -4.84
CA GLU A 202 -20.78 -11.76 -3.43
C GLU A 202 -20.72 -13.28 -3.24
N THR A 203 -19.83 -13.78 -2.34
CA THR A 203 -19.59 -15.21 -2.13
C THR A 203 -19.48 -15.61 -0.67
N GLY A 204 -19.69 -14.67 0.25
CA GLY A 204 -19.55 -14.88 1.69
C GLY A 204 -20.86 -14.99 2.46
N GLY A 205 -22.00 -15.08 1.77
CA GLY A 205 -23.32 -15.16 2.39
C GLY A 205 -23.91 -13.81 2.79
N ALA A 206 -23.36 -12.69 2.30
CA ALA A 206 -23.94 -11.37 2.51
C ALA A 206 -24.95 -11.00 1.41
N THR A 207 -25.81 -10.02 1.70
CA THR A 207 -26.73 -9.43 0.74
C THR A 207 -26.14 -8.13 0.25
N LEU A 208 -25.96 -7.98 -1.07
CA LEU A 208 -25.43 -6.76 -1.66
C LEU A 208 -26.42 -5.60 -1.54
N ASP A 209 -25.95 -4.48 -1.02
CA ASP A 209 -26.65 -3.21 -0.97
C ASP A 209 -25.67 -2.12 -1.40
N ILE A 210 -25.69 -1.82 -2.70
CA ILE A 210 -24.64 -1.05 -3.38
C ILE A 210 -25.22 0.24 -3.93
N GLN A 211 -24.65 1.38 -3.56
CA GLN A 211 -24.99 2.69 -4.08
C GLN A 211 -24.43 2.89 -5.49
N GLU A 212 -23.11 2.67 -5.65
CA GLU A 212 -22.42 2.90 -6.92
C GLU A 212 -21.37 1.84 -7.20
N ILE A 213 -21.24 1.51 -8.47
CA ILE A 213 -20.16 0.69 -9.04
C ILE A 213 -19.52 1.45 -10.19
N TYR A 214 -18.22 1.65 -10.09
CA TYR A 214 -17.41 2.24 -11.17
C TYR A 214 -16.55 1.15 -11.78
N ILE A 215 -16.80 0.86 -13.07
CA ILE A 215 -16.05 -0.10 -13.85
C ILE A 215 -15.44 0.68 -15.01
N ASN A 216 -14.11 0.94 -14.97
CA ASN A 216 -13.55 1.98 -15.83
C ASN A 216 -12.19 1.64 -16.40
N ASN A 217 -11.96 2.11 -17.64
CA ASN A 217 -10.65 2.18 -18.27
C ASN A 217 -10.14 3.63 -18.42
N ASN A 218 -10.97 4.62 -18.11
CA ASN A 218 -10.70 6.04 -18.27
C ASN A 218 -10.36 6.67 -16.91
N ILE A 219 -9.22 6.24 -16.36
CA ILE A 219 -8.71 6.74 -15.09
C ILE A 219 -7.72 7.86 -15.39
N VAL A 220 -7.86 8.96 -14.69
CA VAL A 220 -6.92 10.07 -14.74
C VAL A 220 -6.32 10.27 -13.35
N ASP A 221 -5.02 10.11 -13.25
CA ASP A 221 -4.25 10.38 -12.06
C ASP A 221 -3.69 11.80 -12.15
N ILE A 222 -4.13 12.67 -11.24
CA ILE A 222 -3.72 14.07 -11.17
C ILE A 222 -2.81 14.22 -9.96
N PRO A 223 -1.52 14.54 -10.16
CA PRO A 223 -0.60 14.76 -9.06
C PRO A 223 -1.08 15.89 -8.15
N ILE A 224 -0.96 15.71 -6.85
CA ILE A 224 -1.20 16.75 -5.85
C ILE A 224 0.10 17.06 -5.11
N SER A 225 0.29 18.32 -4.74
CA SER A 225 1.55 18.81 -4.18
C SER A 225 1.59 18.62 -2.67
N ASN A 226 2.73 18.15 -2.17
CA ASN A 226 3.02 18.16 -0.74
C ASN A 226 3.35 19.59 -0.31
N VAL A 227 2.73 20.06 0.77
CA VAL A 227 2.99 21.37 1.35
C VAL A 227 3.42 21.26 2.81
N SER A 228 4.17 22.24 3.26
CA SER A 228 4.59 22.32 4.65
C SER A 228 3.42 22.64 5.58
N ARG A 229 3.55 22.32 6.88
CA ARG A 229 2.55 22.71 7.89
C ARG A 229 2.28 24.21 7.88
N TYR A 230 3.34 25.01 7.77
CA TYR A 230 3.22 26.47 7.72
C TYR A 230 2.39 26.92 6.52
N GLU A 231 2.71 26.44 5.35
CA GLU A 231 2.00 26.76 4.12
C GLU A 231 0.54 26.32 4.17
N TYR A 232 0.29 25.07 4.64
CA TYR A 232 -1.08 24.59 4.82
C TYR A 232 -1.90 25.53 5.74
N LEU A 233 -1.29 26.05 6.82
CA LEU A 233 -1.98 26.96 7.74
C LEU A 233 -2.31 28.32 7.11
N THR A 234 -1.60 28.77 6.08
CA THR A 234 -1.88 30.04 5.40
C THR A 234 -3.11 29.99 4.49
N TYR A 235 -3.55 28.80 4.05
CA TYR A 235 -4.72 28.72 3.18
C TYR A 235 -5.99 29.22 3.89
N PRO A 236 -6.72 30.15 3.25
CA PRO A 236 -7.99 30.62 3.79
C PRO A 236 -9.04 29.52 3.70
N ASN A 237 -10.01 29.53 4.58
CA ASN A 237 -11.15 28.61 4.56
C ASN A 237 -10.79 27.12 4.30
N LYS A 238 -10.39 26.42 5.36
CA LYS A 238 -10.03 24.98 5.30
C LYS A 238 -11.16 24.07 4.82
N ARG A 239 -12.40 24.54 4.84
CA ARG A 239 -13.60 23.81 4.41
C ARG A 239 -14.07 24.20 3.01
N LEU A 240 -13.26 24.97 2.27
CA LEU A 240 -13.54 25.21 0.87
C LEU A 240 -13.62 23.86 0.13
N GLN A 241 -14.77 23.61 -0.50
CA GLN A 241 -14.96 22.39 -1.28
C GLN A 241 -14.46 22.58 -2.70
N GLY A 242 -13.81 21.58 -3.24
CA GLY A 242 -13.30 21.57 -4.58
C GLY A 242 -12.51 20.29 -4.87
N ARG A 243 -11.78 20.30 -5.97
CA ARG A 243 -10.82 19.23 -6.26
C ARG A 243 -9.58 19.44 -5.41
N PRO A 244 -9.18 18.48 -4.56
CA PRO A 244 -7.93 18.55 -3.81
C PRO A 244 -6.73 18.81 -4.74
N SER A 245 -5.89 19.73 -4.41
CA SER A 245 -4.69 20.10 -5.17
C SER A 245 -3.41 20.00 -4.35
N VAL A 246 -3.54 20.07 -3.02
CA VAL A 246 -2.41 19.97 -2.11
C VAL A 246 -2.74 19.08 -0.92
N TYR A 247 -1.71 18.50 -0.34
CA TYR A 247 -1.82 17.76 0.91
C TYR A 247 -0.71 18.14 1.89
N TYR A 248 -1.01 17.97 3.17
CA TYR A 248 -0.07 18.09 4.27
C TYR A 248 -0.19 16.84 5.16
N LEU A 249 0.92 16.14 5.39
CA LEU A 249 0.99 15.01 6.31
C LEU A 249 1.44 15.50 7.69
N ASP A 250 0.55 15.40 8.68
CA ASP A 250 0.91 15.59 10.09
C ASP A 250 1.44 14.28 10.66
N ARG A 251 2.77 14.23 10.85
CA ARG A 251 3.51 13.04 11.28
C ARG A 251 3.42 12.88 12.80
N GLN A 252 2.24 12.54 13.29
CA GLN A 252 2.00 12.17 14.68
C GLN A 252 2.18 10.65 14.86
N ILE A 253 1.98 10.12 16.08
CA ILE A 253 1.97 8.66 16.33
C ILE A 253 0.96 7.97 15.42
N THR A 254 -0.21 8.57 15.25
CA THR A 254 -1.17 8.20 14.21
C THR A 254 -1.14 9.30 13.15
N PRO A 255 -0.61 9.04 11.95
CA PRO A 255 -0.46 10.08 10.93
C PRO A 255 -1.81 10.59 10.45
N ILE A 256 -1.91 11.90 10.22
CA ILE A 256 -3.12 12.55 9.72
C ILE A 256 -2.80 13.24 8.41
N LEU A 257 -3.46 12.81 7.34
CA LEU A 257 -3.40 13.47 6.05
C LEU A 257 -4.44 14.59 6.00
N ASN A 258 -3.99 15.79 5.68
CA ASN A 258 -4.84 16.96 5.50
C ASN A 258 -4.86 17.32 4.03
N LEU A 259 -6.06 17.47 3.46
CA LEU A 259 -6.25 17.87 2.06
C LEU A 259 -6.78 19.30 1.96
N TRP A 260 -6.43 19.98 0.89
CA TRP A 260 -7.04 21.27 0.54
C TRP A 260 -7.07 21.47 -0.98
N PRO A 261 -8.21 21.93 -1.53
CA PRO A 261 -9.56 22.03 -0.92
C PRO A 261 -10.11 20.69 -0.42
N ALA A 262 -11.14 20.73 0.42
CA ALA A 262 -11.89 19.54 0.80
C ALA A 262 -12.55 18.90 -0.43
N PRO A 263 -12.59 17.57 -0.57
CA PRO A 263 -13.23 16.93 -1.71
C PRO A 263 -14.70 17.38 -1.89
N SER A 264 -15.07 17.76 -3.11
CA SER A 264 -16.44 18.08 -3.49
C SER A 264 -17.17 16.90 -4.13
N ASN A 265 -16.46 15.84 -4.47
CA ASN A 265 -16.95 14.69 -5.22
C ASN A 265 -16.46 13.39 -4.58
N GLN A 266 -17.38 12.47 -4.28
CA GLN A 266 -17.08 11.17 -3.68
C GLN A 266 -16.49 10.17 -4.67
N TYR A 267 -16.51 10.45 -5.97
CA TYR A 267 -15.95 9.57 -7.01
C TYR A 267 -14.43 9.51 -7.01
N ASN A 268 -13.79 10.43 -6.31
CA ASN A 268 -12.36 10.52 -6.26
C ASN A 268 -11.81 9.63 -5.14
N CYS A 269 -10.68 9.01 -5.41
CA CYS A 269 -9.82 8.45 -4.38
C CYS A 269 -8.43 9.08 -4.48
N LEU A 270 -7.69 9.02 -3.40
CA LEU A 270 -6.30 9.41 -3.37
C LEU A 270 -5.46 8.13 -3.46
N GLN A 271 -4.69 7.98 -4.54
CA GLN A 271 -3.61 7.02 -4.60
C GLN A 271 -2.37 7.65 -4.00
N TYR A 272 -1.78 7.05 -3.00
CA TYR A 272 -0.55 7.56 -2.41
C TYR A 272 0.50 6.47 -2.26
N SER A 273 1.75 6.84 -2.58
CA SER A 273 2.93 6.03 -2.33
C SER A 273 3.55 6.48 -1.02
N TYR A 274 3.82 5.55 -0.13
CA TYR A 274 4.28 5.85 1.21
C TYR A 274 5.44 4.96 1.65
N LYS A 275 6.20 5.45 2.62
CA LYS A 275 7.15 4.65 3.37
C LYS A 275 6.44 3.99 4.53
N GLU A 276 6.49 2.67 4.57
CA GLU A 276 6.03 1.89 5.71
C GLU A 276 7.14 1.79 6.76
N MET A 277 6.74 1.73 8.01
CA MET A 277 7.67 1.43 9.12
C MET A 277 8.15 -0.02 8.99
N ILE A 278 9.44 -0.25 9.23
CA ILE A 278 9.99 -1.62 9.28
C ILE A 278 9.39 -2.30 10.51
N GLU A 279 8.94 -3.55 10.36
CA GLU A 279 8.44 -4.36 11.46
C GLU A 279 9.53 -4.61 12.51
N ASP A 280 9.14 -4.61 13.77
CA ASP A 280 10.04 -4.99 14.88
C ASP A 280 10.37 -6.49 14.86
N ALA A 281 11.27 -6.90 15.73
CA ALA A 281 11.67 -8.30 15.85
C ALA A 281 10.54 -9.23 16.36
N GLY A 282 9.37 -8.70 16.70
CA GLY A 282 8.22 -9.47 17.17
C GLY A 282 8.45 -10.22 18.49
N ASN A 283 7.59 -11.14 18.85
CA ASN A 283 7.67 -11.87 20.13
C ASN A 283 8.40 -13.22 20.06
N PHE A 284 8.53 -13.79 18.86
CA PHE A 284 9.10 -15.12 18.66
C PHE A 284 10.48 -15.07 18.02
N TYR A 285 11.47 -15.73 18.59
CA TYR A 285 12.84 -15.81 18.06
C TYR A 285 12.93 -16.59 16.75
N THR A 286 11.90 -17.37 16.41
CA THR A 286 11.77 -18.10 15.15
C THR A 286 11.29 -17.22 13.99
N ASN A 287 10.87 -15.98 14.26
CA ASN A 287 10.47 -15.04 13.23
C ASN A 287 11.67 -14.67 12.34
N ALA A 288 11.40 -14.34 11.10
CA ALA A 288 12.34 -13.65 10.22
C ALA A 288 12.07 -12.14 10.28
N LEU A 289 13.09 -11.33 9.99
CA LEU A 289 12.96 -9.88 9.90
C LEU A 289 12.50 -9.48 8.50
N GLN A 290 11.73 -8.41 8.41
CA GLN A 290 11.30 -7.80 7.15
C GLN A 290 12.42 -6.94 6.54
N ILE A 291 13.56 -7.58 6.24
CA ILE A 291 14.68 -6.91 5.61
C ILE A 291 15.25 -7.76 4.45
N PRO A 292 15.70 -7.13 3.35
CA PRO A 292 16.34 -7.85 2.27
C PRO A 292 17.64 -8.53 2.71
N SER A 293 17.93 -9.69 2.11
CA SER A 293 19.12 -10.48 2.45
C SER A 293 20.44 -9.71 2.35
N ARG A 294 20.54 -8.72 1.46
CA ARG A 294 21.72 -7.85 1.32
C ARG A 294 22.05 -7.05 2.58
N PHE A 295 21.09 -6.83 3.48
CA PHE A 295 21.30 -6.12 4.73
C PHE A 295 21.67 -7.02 5.92
N TYR A 296 21.56 -8.36 5.81
CA TYR A 296 21.93 -9.26 6.90
C TYR A 296 23.37 -9.11 7.40
N PRO A 297 24.40 -8.96 6.52
CA PRO A 297 25.75 -8.70 6.99
C PRO A 297 25.85 -7.43 7.85
N ALA A 298 25.23 -6.35 7.41
CA ALA A 298 25.17 -5.08 8.15
C ALA A 298 24.43 -5.23 9.49
N LEU A 299 23.32 -5.98 9.50
CA LEU A 299 22.57 -6.27 10.72
C LEU A 299 23.39 -7.03 11.74
N ILE A 300 24.07 -8.10 11.32
CA ILE A 300 24.89 -8.93 12.20
C ILE A 300 26.06 -8.11 12.78
N TRP A 301 26.76 -7.34 11.95
CA TRP A 301 27.84 -6.47 12.44
C TRP A 301 27.34 -5.35 13.34
N GLY A 302 26.21 -4.72 13.00
CA GLY A 302 25.58 -3.69 13.82
C GLY A 302 25.12 -4.24 15.17
N LEU A 303 24.51 -5.42 15.19
CA LEU A 303 24.13 -6.09 16.42
C LEU A 303 25.36 -6.48 17.24
N SER A 304 26.40 -7.02 16.62
CA SER A 304 27.67 -7.35 17.29
C SER A 304 28.30 -6.11 17.91
N TYR A 305 28.26 -4.96 17.23
CA TYR A 305 28.71 -3.68 17.78
C TYR A 305 27.91 -3.27 19.02
N GLN A 306 26.58 -3.30 18.95
CA GLN A 306 25.70 -2.95 20.07
C GLN A 306 25.91 -3.89 21.27
N LEU A 307 26.08 -5.18 21.03
CA LEU A 307 26.35 -6.16 22.06
C LEU A 307 27.78 -6.03 22.64
N ALA A 308 28.76 -5.71 21.79
CA ALA A 308 30.12 -5.45 22.25
C ALA A 308 30.17 -4.27 23.22
N LEU A 309 29.43 -3.20 22.99
CA LEU A 309 29.32 -2.08 23.94
C LEU A 309 28.83 -2.51 25.33
N LYS A 310 27.98 -3.55 25.39
CA LYS A 310 27.40 -4.05 26.64
C LYS A 310 28.30 -5.07 27.35
N TYR A 311 28.94 -5.97 26.58
CA TYR A 311 29.57 -7.17 27.12
C TYR A 311 31.08 -7.23 26.89
N ASN A 312 31.61 -6.57 25.85
CA ASN A 312 33.06 -6.59 25.52
C ASN A 312 33.48 -5.27 24.84
N PRO A 313 33.54 -4.15 25.58
CA PRO A 313 33.79 -2.82 25.01
C PRO A 313 35.14 -2.68 24.27
N GLN A 314 36.10 -3.55 24.57
CA GLN A 314 37.45 -3.46 23.96
C GLN A 314 37.43 -3.73 22.44
N VAL A 315 36.52 -4.58 21.95
CA VAL A 315 36.37 -4.92 20.53
C VAL A 315 35.35 -4.06 19.78
N ALA A 316 34.58 -3.25 20.48
CA ALA A 316 33.47 -2.49 19.91
C ALA A 316 33.90 -1.56 18.75
N GLY A 317 35.12 -0.95 18.87
CA GLY A 317 35.62 -0.05 17.83
C GLY A 317 35.84 -0.71 16.47
N ALA A 318 36.34 -1.95 16.47
CA ALA A 318 36.55 -2.73 15.25
C ALA A 318 35.20 -3.10 14.60
N PHE A 319 34.22 -3.52 15.39
CA PHE A 319 32.90 -3.89 14.88
C PHE A 319 32.11 -2.71 14.31
N LYS A 320 32.34 -1.51 14.84
CA LYS A 320 31.74 -0.28 14.27
C LYS A 320 32.20 -0.07 12.83
N GLY A 321 33.49 -0.23 12.55
CA GLY A 321 34.03 -0.08 11.19
C GLY A 321 33.43 -1.08 10.20
N GLU A 322 33.35 -2.36 10.59
CA GLU A 322 32.74 -3.41 9.77
C GLU A 322 31.23 -3.18 9.53
N TYR A 323 30.52 -2.70 10.55
CA TYR A 323 29.12 -2.31 10.43
C TYR A 323 28.94 -1.19 9.41
N GLU A 324 29.68 -0.09 9.54
CA GLU A 324 29.60 1.06 8.65
C GLU A 324 29.91 0.67 7.20
N GLN A 325 30.94 -0.15 6.99
CA GLN A 325 31.32 -0.64 5.66
C GLN A 325 30.21 -1.53 5.06
N SER A 326 29.73 -2.53 5.80
CA SER A 326 28.68 -3.44 5.34
C SER A 326 27.37 -2.71 5.08
N PHE A 327 27.03 -1.74 5.91
CA PHE A 327 25.82 -0.92 5.75
C PHE A 327 25.92 -0.05 4.50
N ASN A 328 27.06 0.59 4.25
CA ASN A 328 27.26 1.41 3.04
C ASN A 328 27.17 0.56 1.76
N LEU A 329 27.74 -0.66 1.76
CA LEU A 329 27.65 -1.58 0.62
C LEU A 329 26.19 -1.98 0.35
N ALA A 330 25.42 -2.30 1.40
CA ALA A 330 24.01 -2.64 1.28
C ALA A 330 23.18 -1.45 0.76
N THR A 331 23.47 -0.24 1.25
CA THR A 331 22.79 1.00 0.84
C THR A 331 23.05 1.34 -0.62
N VAL A 332 24.28 1.19 -1.10
CA VAL A 332 24.61 1.41 -2.52
C VAL A 332 23.83 0.45 -3.42
N SER A 333 23.68 -0.81 -2.98
CA SER A 333 22.88 -1.80 -3.70
C SER A 333 21.36 -1.53 -3.64
N ASP A 334 20.91 -0.74 -2.67
CA ASP A 334 19.50 -0.37 -2.47
C ASP A 334 19.15 0.96 -3.16
N SER A 335 20.14 1.67 -3.71
CA SER A 335 19.88 2.94 -4.40
C SER A 335 19.20 2.72 -5.75
N GLU A 336 18.18 3.52 -6.01
CA GLU A 336 17.50 3.56 -7.30
C GLU A 336 18.39 4.22 -8.35
N SER A 337 18.63 3.57 -9.49
CA SER A 337 19.37 4.19 -10.59
C SER A 337 18.46 5.13 -11.38
N VAL A 338 18.55 6.43 -11.12
CA VAL A 338 17.83 7.44 -11.89
C VAL A 338 18.71 7.90 -13.05
N ASN A 339 18.28 7.65 -14.28
CA ASN A 339 18.86 8.25 -15.46
C ASN A 339 18.43 9.72 -15.56
N ILE A 340 19.26 10.63 -15.12
CA ILE A 340 19.06 12.06 -15.32
C ILE A 340 19.56 12.41 -16.74
N SER A 341 18.65 12.51 -17.71
CA SER A 341 18.97 13.12 -19.00
C SER A 341 18.74 14.64 -18.90
N ILE A 342 19.81 15.39 -18.72
CA ILE A 342 19.76 16.85 -18.88
C ILE A 342 19.73 17.10 -20.39
N ARG A 343 18.55 17.42 -20.94
CA ARG A 343 18.45 18.02 -22.27
C ARG A 343 18.79 19.50 -22.11
N GLY A 344 19.89 19.93 -22.69
CA GLY A 344 20.14 21.34 -22.87
C GLY A 344 19.04 21.94 -23.74
N ASP A 345 18.42 23.00 -23.27
CA ASP A 345 17.47 23.78 -24.06
C ASP A 345 18.27 24.50 -25.15
N GLU A 346 18.35 23.91 -26.34
CA GLU A 346 18.91 24.53 -27.54
C GLU A 346 17.81 25.35 -28.23
N ASP A 347 17.26 26.33 -27.55
CA ASP A 347 16.39 27.30 -28.23
C ASP A 347 16.73 28.72 -27.78
N TYR A 348 17.89 29.21 -28.25
CA TYR A 348 18.07 30.66 -28.46
C TYR A 348 18.00 30.91 -29.97
N GLY A 349 16.78 31.23 -30.37
CA GLY A 349 16.47 31.63 -31.72
C GLY A 349 17.37 32.78 -32.19
N GLU A 350 17.86 32.63 -33.38
CA GLU A 350 18.36 33.73 -34.20
C GLU A 350 17.19 34.66 -34.56
N VAL A 351 17.46 35.95 -34.40
CA VAL A 351 16.66 37.11 -34.83
C VAL A 351 16.67 37.22 -36.34
#